data_331053ac61f6d680ed95ddbebd31f0fd
#
_entry.id   331053ac61f6d680ed95ddbebd31f0fd
#
_cell.length_a   1.000
_cell.length_b   1.000
_cell.length_c   1.000
_cell.angle_alpha   90.00
_cell.angle_beta   90.00
_cell.angle_gamma   90.00
#
_symmetry.space_group_name_H-M   'P 1'
#
loop_
_entity.id
_entity.type
_entity.pdbx_description
1 polymer ?
#
loop_
_entity_poly.entity_id
_entity_poly.type
_entity_poly.pdbx_seq_one_letter_code
_entity_poly.pdbx_strand_id
1 'polypeptide(L)'
;MIRKLLIGLSVSIALLFGTVSTFAADGFGVGVALSGAKIEASGTETEGGETNSGKADNFLPIGSVFAEYTKGLFTIGIDYIPFDADISDATKTRTDTELSVTGTDAHTSTSRTQKAQAEITDHTTAYIEIGSTAYVKAGLVQVTVNTQESLGTGSAYGNIDLDGTLLGVGLKGDWGDNLFYKLEGTYTDYDTLNLTSTQARTGVSTNNKIKADLDVTQIKLGLGMKF
;
A
#
# COMPACT_ATOMS: atom_id res chain seq x y z
N MET A 1 0.34 -17.56 -4.56
CA MET A 1 -0.71 -16.74 -5.18
C MET A 1 -0.25 -16.06 -6.46
N ILE A 2 0.93 -15.49 -6.51
CA ILE A 2 1.57 -14.81 -7.66
C ILE A 2 1.55 -15.64 -8.96
N ARG A 3 1.75 -16.96 -8.91
CA ARG A 3 1.72 -17.84 -10.11
C ARG A 3 0.37 -17.87 -10.83
N LYS A 4 -0.74 -17.76 -10.12
CA LYS A 4 -2.08 -17.75 -10.72
C LYS A 4 -2.45 -16.38 -11.29
N LEU A 5 -1.94 -15.32 -10.69
CA LEU A 5 -2.11 -13.96 -11.17
C LEU A 5 -1.31 -13.72 -12.46
N LEU A 6 -0.06 -14.21 -12.52
CA LEU A 6 0.79 -14.13 -13.70
C LEU A 6 0.22 -14.90 -14.90
N ILE A 7 -0.43 -16.05 -14.69
CA ILE A 7 -1.08 -16.84 -15.76
C ILE A 7 -2.36 -16.12 -16.24
N GLY A 8 -3.15 -15.53 -15.34
CA GLY A 8 -4.31 -14.72 -15.71
C GLY A 8 -3.93 -13.45 -16.48
N LEU A 9 -2.85 -12.81 -16.08
CA LEU A 9 -2.33 -11.60 -16.72
C LEU A 9 -1.76 -11.91 -18.12
N SER A 10 -1.04 -13.02 -18.30
CA SER A 10 -0.47 -13.41 -19.60
C SER A 10 -1.51 -13.73 -20.67
N VAL A 11 -2.65 -14.31 -20.31
CA VAL A 11 -3.76 -14.60 -21.24
C VAL A 11 -4.51 -13.32 -21.61
N SER A 12 -4.65 -12.36 -20.69
CA SER A 12 -5.32 -11.08 -20.95
C SER A 12 -4.47 -10.13 -21.80
N ILE A 13 -3.15 -10.16 -21.67
CA ILE A 13 -2.21 -9.36 -22.47
C ILE A 13 -2.25 -9.77 -23.96
N ALA A 14 -2.36 -11.08 -24.25
CA ALA A 14 -2.42 -11.57 -25.64
C ALA A 14 -3.68 -11.11 -26.40
N LEU A 15 -4.77 -10.78 -25.72
CA LEU A 15 -6.02 -10.30 -26.28
C LEU A 15 -6.04 -8.77 -26.53
N LEU A 16 -5.17 -8.01 -25.87
CA LEU A 16 -5.13 -6.54 -25.96
C LEU A 16 -4.27 -6.00 -27.10
N PHE A 17 -3.36 -6.81 -27.68
CA PHE A 17 -2.47 -6.38 -28.77
C PHE A 17 -3.05 -6.58 -30.18
N GLY A 18 -4.28 -7.02 -30.31
CA GLY A 18 -5.01 -7.14 -31.56
C GLY A 18 -5.69 -5.83 -31.96
N THR A 19 -5.03 -5.07 -32.84
CA THR A 19 -5.60 -3.96 -33.62
C THR A 19 -6.03 -2.71 -32.86
N VAL A 20 -5.19 -1.70 -32.73
CA VAL A 20 -5.42 -0.29 -33.17
C VAL A 20 -4.11 0.48 -33.05
N SER A 21 -3.51 0.89 -34.13
CA SER A 21 -2.34 1.78 -34.18
C SER A 21 -2.79 3.25 -34.20
N THR A 22 -3.17 3.75 -33.01
CA THR A 22 -3.10 5.18 -32.73
C THR A 22 -1.94 5.37 -31.79
N PHE A 23 -0.82 5.87 -32.25
CA PHE A 23 0.32 6.22 -31.40
C PHE A 23 -0.14 7.34 -30.47
N ALA A 24 0.06 7.18 -29.15
CA ALA A 24 -0.03 8.30 -28.25
C ALA A 24 0.95 9.38 -28.73
N ALA A 25 0.53 10.63 -28.76
CA ALA A 25 1.42 11.73 -29.14
C ALA A 25 2.60 11.76 -28.17
N ASP A 26 3.83 11.84 -28.73
CA ASP A 26 5.05 12.01 -27.92
C ASP A 26 4.97 13.32 -27.12
N GLY A 27 5.42 13.34 -25.89
CA GLY A 27 5.46 14.56 -25.09
C GLY A 27 5.28 14.35 -23.60
N PHE A 28 5.28 15.46 -22.88
CA PHE A 28 5.00 15.51 -21.45
C PHE A 28 3.51 15.55 -21.18
N GLY A 29 3.09 14.86 -20.12
CA GLY A 29 1.75 14.91 -19.59
C GLY A 29 1.78 15.13 -18.08
N VAL A 30 0.82 15.90 -17.58
CA VAL A 30 0.55 16.00 -16.15
C VAL A 30 -0.95 15.80 -15.92
N GLY A 31 -1.32 15.23 -14.79
CA GLY A 31 -2.72 14.97 -14.54
C GLY A 31 -3.03 14.69 -13.08
N VAL A 32 -4.32 14.46 -12.88
CA VAL A 32 -4.88 14.04 -11.59
C VAL A 32 -5.63 12.73 -11.80
N ALA A 33 -5.70 11.94 -10.76
CA ALA A 33 -6.47 10.71 -10.81
C ALA A 33 -7.28 10.49 -9.52
N LEU A 34 -8.39 9.77 -9.67
CA LEU A 34 -9.21 9.27 -8.58
C LEU A 34 -9.26 7.75 -8.68
N SER A 35 -9.05 7.07 -7.57
CA SER A 35 -9.12 5.61 -7.50
C SER A 35 -9.99 5.13 -6.34
N GLY A 36 -10.59 3.95 -6.52
CA GLY A 36 -11.05 3.12 -5.42
C GLY A 36 -9.95 2.11 -5.10
N ALA A 37 -9.46 2.13 -3.87
CA ALA A 37 -8.39 1.28 -3.40
C ALA A 37 -8.88 0.31 -2.33
N LYS A 38 -8.57 -0.97 -2.49
CA LYS A 38 -8.70 -2.00 -1.46
C LYS A 38 -7.33 -2.27 -0.88
N ILE A 39 -7.15 -1.96 0.40
CA ILE A 39 -5.96 -2.24 1.18
C ILE A 39 -6.21 -3.54 1.96
N GLU A 40 -5.28 -4.48 1.92
CA GLU A 40 -5.33 -5.74 2.67
C GLU A 40 -4.01 -5.90 3.42
N ALA A 41 -4.09 -6.08 4.73
CA ALA A 41 -2.95 -6.34 5.58
C ALA A 41 -3.16 -7.64 6.37
N SER A 42 -2.11 -8.45 6.48
CA SER A 42 -2.13 -9.65 7.32
C SER A 42 -0.79 -9.80 8.02
N GLY A 43 -0.82 -10.11 9.32
CA GLY A 43 0.40 -10.15 10.07
C GLY A 43 0.33 -10.94 11.36
N THR A 44 1.46 -10.95 12.04
CA THR A 44 1.65 -11.58 13.35
C THR A 44 2.32 -10.62 14.30
N GLU A 45 1.88 -10.64 15.54
CA GLU A 45 2.57 -10.02 16.67
C GLU A 45 3.14 -11.12 17.57
N THR A 46 4.41 -11.02 17.89
CA THR A 46 5.07 -11.92 18.85
C THR A 46 5.39 -11.13 20.12
N GLU A 47 4.82 -11.58 21.24
CA GLU A 47 4.95 -10.97 22.56
C GLU A 47 5.27 -12.05 23.60
N GLY A 48 6.45 -11.98 24.23
CA GLY A 48 6.82 -12.85 25.33
C GLY A 48 6.78 -14.36 25.04
N GLY A 49 6.93 -14.76 23.80
CA GLY A 49 6.84 -16.17 23.35
C GLY A 49 5.46 -16.57 22.83
N GLU A 50 4.46 -15.72 22.94
CA GLU A 50 3.15 -15.89 22.31
C GLU A 50 3.15 -15.23 20.94
N THR A 51 2.44 -15.82 19.96
CA THR A 51 2.27 -15.26 18.63
C THR A 51 0.79 -15.16 18.30
N ASN A 52 0.35 -13.96 18.04
CA ASN A 52 -1.01 -13.64 17.65
C ASN A 52 -1.05 -13.26 16.18
N SER A 53 -2.05 -13.70 15.43
CA SER A 53 -2.25 -13.35 14.04
C SER A 53 -3.40 -12.37 13.89
N GLY A 54 -3.26 -11.41 12.98
CA GLY A 54 -4.28 -10.42 12.68
C GLY A 54 -4.44 -10.21 11.18
N LYS A 55 -5.62 -9.71 10.79
CA LYS A 55 -5.91 -9.22 9.44
C LYS A 55 -6.66 -7.91 9.54
N ALA A 56 -6.38 -7.02 8.60
CA ALA A 56 -7.11 -5.78 8.42
C ALA A 56 -7.37 -5.59 6.93
N ASP A 57 -8.49 -5.00 6.59
CA ASP A 57 -8.81 -4.57 5.24
C ASP A 57 -9.57 -3.25 5.30
N ASN A 58 -9.38 -2.44 4.27
CA ASN A 58 -10.08 -1.17 4.13
C ASN A 58 -10.33 -0.90 2.64
N PHE A 59 -11.41 -0.21 2.34
CA PHE A 59 -11.71 0.29 1.00
C PHE A 59 -11.99 1.78 1.06
N LEU A 60 -11.21 2.56 0.32
CA LEU A 60 -11.30 4.02 0.35
C LEU A 60 -11.03 4.65 -1.02
N PRO A 61 -11.60 5.83 -1.28
CA PRO A 61 -11.23 6.64 -2.42
C PRO A 61 -9.87 7.31 -2.19
N ILE A 62 -9.02 7.31 -3.21
CA ILE A 62 -7.69 7.92 -3.19
C ILE A 62 -7.56 8.86 -4.37
N GLY A 63 -7.14 10.10 -4.11
CA GLY A 63 -6.74 11.06 -5.12
C GLY A 63 -5.23 11.04 -5.33
N SER A 64 -4.76 11.16 -6.57
CA SER A 64 -3.34 11.30 -6.88
C SER A 64 -3.08 12.36 -7.95
N VAL A 65 -1.82 12.79 -8.02
CA VAL A 65 -1.30 13.62 -9.10
C VAL A 65 -0.20 12.85 -9.81
N PHE A 66 -0.11 12.99 -11.13
CA PHE A 66 0.94 12.30 -11.88
C PHE A 66 1.57 13.21 -12.94
N ALA A 67 2.83 12.89 -13.26
CA ALA A 67 3.55 13.46 -14.37
C ALA A 67 4.20 12.33 -15.17
N GLU A 68 4.14 12.41 -16.50
CA GLU A 68 4.66 11.37 -17.37
C GLU A 68 5.27 11.93 -18.65
N TYR A 69 6.17 11.17 -19.26
CA TYR A 69 6.72 11.41 -20.57
C TYR A 69 6.50 10.20 -21.46
N THR A 70 5.84 10.41 -22.59
CA THR A 70 5.56 9.36 -23.57
C THR A 70 6.44 9.52 -24.79
N LYS A 71 7.00 8.42 -25.29
CA LYS A 71 7.69 8.33 -26.59
C LYS A 71 7.34 7.02 -27.29
N GLY A 72 6.56 7.11 -28.34
CA GLY A 72 6.05 5.95 -29.06
C GLY A 72 5.17 5.07 -28.17
N LEU A 73 5.59 3.83 -27.95
CA LEU A 73 4.88 2.87 -27.08
C LEU A 73 5.28 2.95 -25.60
N PHE A 74 6.30 3.72 -25.27
CA PHE A 74 6.85 3.79 -23.91
C PHE A 74 6.41 5.06 -23.22
N THR A 75 5.97 4.91 -21.97
CA THR A 75 5.69 6.01 -21.05
C THR A 75 6.46 5.76 -19.76
N ILE A 76 7.15 6.76 -19.27
CA ILE A 76 7.72 6.77 -17.92
C ILE A 76 7.04 7.85 -17.10
N GLY A 77 6.81 7.64 -15.82
CA GLY A 77 6.12 8.62 -15.01
C GLY A 77 6.31 8.43 -13.51
N ILE A 78 5.80 9.41 -12.79
CA ILE A 78 5.70 9.43 -11.34
C ILE A 78 4.24 9.73 -10.98
N ASP A 79 3.72 9.01 -10.01
CA ASP A 79 2.41 9.22 -9.40
C ASP A 79 2.60 9.46 -7.91
N TYR A 80 1.98 10.49 -7.36
CA TYR A 80 2.05 10.87 -5.97
C TYR A 80 0.67 11.00 -5.35
N ILE A 81 0.46 10.38 -4.20
CA ILE A 81 -0.77 10.48 -3.42
C ILE A 81 -0.50 11.42 -2.25
N PRO A 82 -1.07 12.64 -2.25
CA PRO A 82 -0.79 13.67 -1.24
C PRO A 82 -1.67 13.53 0.02
N PHE A 83 -2.40 12.43 0.18
CA PHE A 83 -3.34 12.20 1.27
C PHE A 83 -2.98 10.95 2.03
N ASP A 84 -3.13 11.00 3.34
CA ASP A 84 -2.92 9.87 4.21
C ASP A 84 -4.08 8.87 4.11
N ALA A 85 -3.81 7.60 4.26
CA ALA A 85 -4.78 6.52 4.14
C ALA A 85 -4.66 5.54 5.32
N ASP A 86 -5.73 5.41 6.09
CA ASP A 86 -5.79 4.42 7.17
C ASP A 86 -5.77 2.99 6.61
N ILE A 87 -4.92 2.13 7.17
CA ILE A 87 -4.84 0.71 6.79
C ILE A 87 -6.09 -0.06 7.23
N SER A 88 -6.78 0.40 8.29
CA SER A 88 -8.03 -0.20 8.75
C SER A 88 -9.10 0.85 8.98
N ASP A 89 -10.35 0.48 8.73
CA ASP A 89 -11.53 1.31 8.94
C ASP A 89 -11.83 1.65 10.41
N ALA A 90 -11.16 0.97 11.35
CA ALA A 90 -11.34 1.18 12.77
C ALA A 90 -10.07 0.88 13.58
N THR A 91 -9.87 1.67 14.63
CA THR A 91 -8.84 1.38 15.64
C THR A 91 -9.10 0.02 16.29
N LYS A 92 -8.15 -0.89 16.20
CA LYS A 92 -8.23 -2.17 16.89
C LYS A 92 -7.92 -1.95 18.36
N THR A 93 -8.83 -2.42 19.23
CA THR A 93 -8.70 -2.29 20.68
C THR A 93 -8.66 -3.69 21.30
N ARG A 94 -7.65 -3.93 22.13
CA ARG A 94 -7.49 -5.15 22.91
C ARG A 94 -7.29 -4.80 24.37
N THR A 95 -7.94 -5.54 25.27
CA THR A 95 -7.72 -5.41 26.69
C THR A 95 -7.01 -6.67 27.20
N ASP A 96 -5.78 -6.51 27.66
CA ASP A 96 -4.96 -7.58 28.20
C ASP A 96 -4.81 -7.45 29.71
N THR A 97 -4.70 -8.59 30.37
CA THR A 97 -4.36 -8.65 31.78
C THR A 97 -2.89 -9.00 31.90
N GLU A 98 -2.09 -8.03 32.30
CA GLU A 98 -0.66 -8.24 32.57
C GLU A 98 -0.43 -8.67 33.99
N LEU A 99 0.39 -9.71 34.17
CA LEU A 99 0.90 -10.11 35.46
C LEU A 99 2.17 -9.32 35.76
N SER A 100 2.11 -8.43 36.73
CA SER A 100 3.28 -7.73 37.25
C SER A 100 3.80 -8.47 38.47
N VAL A 101 5.04 -8.91 38.42
CA VAL A 101 5.73 -9.50 39.60
C VAL A 101 6.33 -8.36 40.42
N THR A 102 5.69 -8.02 41.53
CA THR A 102 6.20 -7.05 42.49
C THR A 102 6.70 -7.81 43.74
N GLY A 103 8.03 -7.97 43.87
CA GLY A 103 8.59 -8.73 44.98
C GLY A 103 8.53 -10.26 44.81
N THR A 104 8.86 -11.00 45.85
CA THR A 104 9.08 -12.45 45.77
C THR A 104 7.81 -13.30 45.58
N ASP A 105 6.59 -12.76 45.80
CA ASP A 105 5.36 -13.57 45.75
C ASP A 105 4.05 -12.83 45.42
N ALA A 106 4.06 -11.57 45.01
CA ALA A 106 2.83 -10.83 44.70
C ALA A 106 2.65 -10.67 43.19
N HIS A 107 1.69 -11.39 42.61
CA HIS A 107 1.21 -11.17 41.25
C HIS A 107 0.09 -10.13 41.31
N THR A 108 0.34 -8.94 40.80
CA THR A 108 -0.71 -7.95 40.54
C THR A 108 -1.14 -8.06 39.11
N SER A 109 -2.41 -8.37 38.83
CA SER A 109 -2.95 -8.30 37.50
C SER A 109 -3.40 -6.86 37.21
N THR A 110 -2.87 -6.26 36.15
CA THR A 110 -3.27 -4.94 35.69
C THR A 110 -3.92 -5.08 34.31
N SER A 111 -5.19 -4.68 34.21
CA SER A 111 -5.87 -4.61 32.91
C SER A 111 -5.38 -3.38 32.17
N ARG A 112 -4.90 -3.57 30.94
CA ARG A 112 -4.46 -2.49 30.04
C ARG A 112 -5.21 -2.56 28.72
N THR A 113 -5.67 -1.41 28.26
CA THR A 113 -6.27 -1.29 26.93
C THR A 113 -5.20 -0.85 25.95
N GLN A 114 -4.98 -1.68 24.95
CA GLN A 114 -4.07 -1.39 23.83
C GLN A 114 -4.90 -1.00 22.62
N LYS A 115 -4.45 0.02 21.91
CA LYS A 115 -5.04 0.47 20.63
C LYS A 115 -3.96 0.38 19.57
N ALA A 116 -4.30 -0.16 18.44
CA ALA A 116 -3.42 -0.23 17.28
C ALA A 116 -4.15 0.28 16.04
N GLN A 117 -3.49 1.19 15.36
CA GLN A 117 -3.89 1.71 14.06
C GLN A 117 -2.61 2.07 13.29
N ALA A 118 -2.65 2.02 11.99
CA ALA A 118 -1.56 2.49 11.14
C ALA A 118 -2.15 3.17 9.91
N GLU A 119 -1.42 4.16 9.40
CA GLU A 119 -1.75 4.88 8.18
C GLU A 119 -0.57 4.85 7.21
N ILE A 120 -0.88 4.97 5.93
CA ILE A 120 0.08 5.11 4.84
C ILE A 120 0.15 6.59 4.49
N THR A 121 1.38 7.13 4.44
CA THR A 121 1.65 8.50 4.02
C THR A 121 2.73 8.51 2.95
N ASP A 122 2.93 9.66 2.31
CA ASP A 122 4.02 9.91 1.34
C ASP A 122 4.12 8.87 0.21
N HIS A 123 2.96 8.40 -0.29
CA HIS A 123 2.92 7.37 -1.31
C HIS A 123 3.39 7.90 -2.67
N THR A 124 4.53 7.39 -3.12
CA THR A 124 5.14 7.75 -4.40
C THR A 124 5.34 6.49 -5.24
N THR A 125 4.96 6.54 -6.52
CA THR A 125 5.18 5.47 -7.49
C THR A 125 5.97 6.01 -8.68
N ALA A 126 7.14 5.42 -8.97
CA ALA A 126 7.81 5.58 -10.25
C ALA A 126 7.44 4.41 -11.16
N TYR A 127 7.03 4.68 -12.40
CA TYR A 127 6.50 3.64 -13.26
C TYR A 127 6.93 3.74 -14.73
N ILE A 128 6.80 2.63 -15.42
CA ILE A 128 6.89 2.51 -16.87
C ILE A 128 5.59 1.87 -17.39
N GLU A 129 5.13 2.37 -18.55
CA GLU A 129 4.02 1.77 -19.30
C GLU A 129 4.51 1.38 -20.70
N ILE A 130 3.97 0.27 -21.22
CA ILE A 130 4.25 -0.22 -22.57
C ILE A 130 2.92 -0.48 -23.26
N GLY A 131 2.66 0.25 -24.32
CA GLY A 131 1.44 0.19 -25.10
C GLY A 131 0.96 1.58 -25.53
N SER A 132 -0.06 1.62 -26.39
CA SER A 132 -0.69 2.86 -26.85
C SER A 132 -2.06 3.07 -26.18
N THR A 133 -3.13 2.65 -26.83
CA THR A 133 -4.50 2.73 -26.27
C THR A 133 -4.69 1.74 -25.11
N ALA A 134 -4.20 0.52 -25.25
CA ALA A 134 -4.10 -0.44 -24.16
C ALA A 134 -2.63 -0.61 -23.79
N TYR A 135 -2.34 -0.70 -22.49
CA TYR A 135 -0.97 -0.79 -21.98
C TYR A 135 -0.85 -1.68 -20.75
N VAL A 136 0.36 -2.14 -20.53
CA VAL A 136 0.79 -2.75 -19.27
C VAL A 136 1.64 -1.74 -18.51
N LYS A 137 1.57 -1.78 -17.19
CA LYS A 137 2.27 -0.88 -16.27
C LYS A 137 3.07 -1.69 -15.26
N ALA A 138 4.28 -1.28 -15.00
CA ALA A 138 5.09 -1.76 -13.89
C ALA A 138 5.72 -0.58 -13.15
N GLY A 139 5.83 -0.67 -11.84
CA GLY A 139 6.36 0.43 -11.03
C GLY A 139 7.03 -0.03 -9.75
N LEU A 140 7.82 0.88 -9.20
CA LEU A 140 8.37 0.81 -7.86
C LEU A 140 7.62 1.82 -7.00
N VAL A 141 7.19 1.38 -5.84
CA VAL A 141 6.38 2.17 -4.90
C VAL A 141 7.16 2.34 -3.62
N GLN A 142 7.09 3.54 -3.04
CA GLN A 142 7.59 3.83 -1.71
C GLN A 142 6.50 4.54 -0.92
N VAL A 143 6.33 4.11 0.34
CA VAL A 143 5.39 4.72 1.29
C VAL A 143 6.03 4.80 2.66
N THR A 144 5.53 5.70 3.50
CA THR A 144 5.81 5.69 4.93
C THR A 144 4.61 5.10 5.67
N VAL A 145 4.84 4.11 6.50
CA VAL A 145 3.84 3.56 7.42
C VAL A 145 4.01 4.22 8.77
N ASN A 146 3.04 5.03 9.16
CA ASN A 146 2.98 5.67 10.47
C ASN A 146 2.18 4.80 11.42
N THR A 147 2.80 4.35 12.50
CA THR A 147 2.10 3.58 13.53
C THR A 147 1.48 4.54 14.53
N GLN A 148 0.17 4.41 14.74
CA GLN A 148 -0.63 5.23 15.67
C GLN A 148 -1.12 4.36 16.83
N GLU A 149 -0.19 3.72 17.54
CA GLU A 149 -0.53 2.85 18.63
C GLU A 149 -0.53 3.57 19.99
N SER A 150 -1.32 3.04 20.91
CA SER A 150 -1.27 3.39 22.34
C SER A 150 -1.29 2.11 23.15
N LEU A 151 -0.11 1.64 23.53
CA LEU A 151 0.06 0.34 24.16
C LEU A 151 -0.11 0.35 25.70
N GLY A 152 -0.39 1.50 26.32
CA GLY A 152 -0.58 1.61 27.76
C GLY A 152 0.66 1.26 28.62
N THR A 153 1.73 0.78 28.00
CA THR A 153 2.99 0.40 28.64
C THR A 153 4.08 1.46 28.49
N GLY A 154 3.82 2.52 27.68
CA GLY A 154 4.83 3.48 27.26
C GLY A 154 5.75 2.96 26.16
N SER A 155 5.53 1.75 25.66
CA SER A 155 6.20 1.22 24.48
C SER A 155 5.54 1.77 23.21
N ALA A 156 6.33 1.90 22.16
CA ALA A 156 5.88 2.34 20.83
C ALA A 156 6.60 1.54 19.76
N TYR A 157 5.99 1.48 18.58
CA TYR A 157 6.66 0.98 17.38
C TYR A 157 7.24 2.10 16.55
N GLY A 158 7.90 2.49 15.92
CA GLY A 158 8.33 3.64 15.10
C GLY A 158 7.68 3.60 13.73
N ASN A 159 7.76 4.70 13.03
CA ASN A 159 7.40 4.78 11.63
C ASN A 159 8.46 4.08 10.77
N ILE A 160 8.07 3.56 9.62
CA ILE A 160 8.97 2.85 8.72
C ILE A 160 8.62 3.17 7.26
N ASP A 161 9.66 3.36 6.44
CA ASP A 161 9.50 3.40 5.00
C ASP A 161 9.40 1.98 4.46
N LEU A 162 8.48 1.78 3.53
CA LEU A 162 8.19 0.48 2.94
C LEU A 162 8.22 0.60 1.42
N ASP A 163 9.01 -0.24 0.80
CA ASP A 163 9.07 -0.36 -0.64
C ASP A 163 8.06 -1.39 -1.16
N GLY A 164 7.70 -1.28 -2.43
CA GLY A 164 6.79 -2.21 -3.07
C GLY A 164 6.94 -2.23 -4.58
N THR A 165 6.29 -3.21 -5.19
CA THR A 165 6.21 -3.35 -6.64
C THR A 165 4.77 -3.27 -7.11
N LEU A 166 4.54 -2.48 -8.17
CA LEU A 166 3.24 -2.28 -8.79
C LEU A 166 3.21 -2.97 -10.15
N LEU A 167 2.15 -3.70 -10.40
CA LEU A 167 1.79 -4.21 -11.72
C LEU A 167 0.39 -3.75 -12.09
N GLY A 168 0.17 -3.42 -13.35
CA GLY A 168 -1.12 -2.95 -13.80
C GLY A 168 -1.36 -3.11 -15.29
N VAL A 169 -2.60 -2.88 -15.64
CA VAL A 169 -3.07 -2.78 -17.02
C VAL A 169 -3.98 -1.56 -17.15
N GLY A 170 -4.00 -0.94 -18.30
CA GLY A 170 -4.84 0.23 -18.49
C GLY A 170 -5.24 0.45 -19.92
N LEU A 171 -6.19 1.37 -20.04
CA LEU A 171 -6.62 1.97 -21.30
C LEU A 171 -6.38 3.47 -21.22
N LYS A 172 -5.89 4.07 -22.29
CA LYS A 172 -5.76 5.52 -22.41
C LYS A 172 -6.25 6.00 -23.77
N GLY A 173 -6.73 7.22 -23.81
CA GLY A 173 -7.18 7.84 -25.03
C GLY A 173 -7.17 9.35 -24.93
N ASP A 174 -7.18 9.99 -26.08
CA ASP A 174 -7.17 11.45 -26.18
C ASP A 174 -8.60 12.00 -26.08
N TRP A 175 -8.71 13.16 -25.47
CA TRP A 175 -9.94 13.94 -25.38
C TRP A 175 -9.67 15.36 -25.91
N GLY A 176 -9.86 15.53 -27.21
CA GLY A 176 -9.43 16.74 -27.94
C GLY A 176 -7.91 16.76 -28.17
N ASP A 177 -7.36 17.93 -28.40
CA ASP A 177 -5.97 18.09 -28.84
C ASP A 177 -4.95 17.93 -27.72
N ASN A 178 -5.29 18.37 -26.51
CA ASN A 178 -4.34 18.48 -25.40
C ASN A 178 -4.75 17.68 -24.15
N LEU A 179 -5.93 17.09 -24.10
CA LEU A 179 -6.38 16.31 -22.95
C LEU A 179 -6.31 14.82 -23.23
N PHE A 180 -6.09 14.04 -22.21
CA PHE A 180 -6.16 12.58 -22.27
C PHE A 180 -6.77 12.01 -21.00
N TYR A 181 -7.33 10.82 -21.13
CA TYR A 181 -7.85 10.04 -20.00
C TYR A 181 -7.14 8.71 -19.89
N LYS A 182 -7.14 8.15 -18.68
CA LYS A 182 -6.59 6.84 -18.34
C LYS A 182 -7.58 6.08 -17.46
N LEU A 183 -7.78 4.80 -17.74
CA LEU A 183 -8.47 3.87 -16.85
C LEU A 183 -7.50 2.73 -16.54
N GLU A 184 -7.16 2.52 -15.29
CA GLU A 184 -6.16 1.56 -14.86
C GLU A 184 -6.72 0.61 -13.81
N GLY A 185 -6.29 -0.66 -13.87
CA GLY A 185 -6.38 -1.61 -12.77
C GLY A 185 -4.97 -1.96 -12.32
N THR A 186 -4.64 -1.75 -11.05
CA THR A 186 -3.30 -1.99 -10.52
C THR A 186 -3.34 -2.87 -9.27
N TYR A 187 -2.26 -3.62 -9.07
CA TYR A 187 -1.98 -4.38 -7.87
C TYR A 187 -0.58 -4.01 -7.40
N THR A 188 -0.47 -3.66 -6.13
CA THR A 188 0.79 -3.34 -5.46
C THR A 188 1.03 -4.35 -4.36
N ASP A 189 2.21 -4.95 -4.37
CA ASP A 189 2.72 -5.87 -3.34
C ASP A 189 3.88 -5.16 -2.65
N TYR A 190 3.76 -4.90 -1.36
CA TYR A 190 4.78 -4.24 -0.56
C TYR A 190 5.69 -5.27 0.10
N ASP A 191 6.90 -4.85 0.40
CA ASP A 191 7.82 -5.65 1.20
C ASP A 191 7.22 -5.91 2.59
N THR A 192 7.63 -7.01 3.21
CA THR A 192 7.13 -7.37 4.55
C THR A 192 7.54 -6.32 5.58
N LEU A 193 6.56 -5.71 6.24
CA LEU A 193 6.73 -4.81 7.37
C LEU A 193 7.31 -5.58 8.56
N ASN A 194 8.39 -5.07 9.16
CA ASN A 194 8.99 -5.63 10.38
C ASN A 194 9.20 -4.51 11.41
N LEU A 195 8.42 -4.53 12.48
CA LEU A 195 8.51 -3.57 13.56
C LEU A 195 8.97 -4.25 14.86
N THR A 196 9.71 -3.52 15.67
CA THR A 196 10.12 -3.95 17.02
C THR A 196 9.80 -2.83 17.98
N SER A 197 9.08 -3.14 19.05
CA SER A 197 8.71 -2.17 20.08
C SER A 197 9.93 -1.59 20.79
N THR A 198 9.82 -0.37 21.27
CA THR A 198 10.91 0.35 21.96
C THR A 198 11.23 -0.25 23.33
N GLN A 199 10.26 -0.90 23.96
CA GLN A 199 10.41 -1.51 25.29
C GLN A 199 9.73 -2.88 25.31
N ALA A 200 10.30 -3.77 26.11
CA ALA A 200 9.66 -5.03 26.45
C ALA A 200 8.49 -4.81 27.42
N ARG A 201 7.50 -5.67 27.35
CA ARG A 201 6.42 -5.74 28.34
C ARG A 201 6.97 -6.07 29.73
N THR A 202 6.33 -5.56 30.78
CA THR A 202 6.70 -5.86 32.16
C THR A 202 6.68 -7.38 32.42
N GLY A 203 7.78 -7.91 32.91
CA GLY A 203 7.96 -9.36 33.17
C GLY A 203 8.42 -10.18 31.96
N VAL A 204 8.67 -9.53 30.82
CA VAL A 204 9.21 -10.16 29.61
C VAL A 204 10.55 -9.53 29.27
N SER A 205 11.51 -10.33 28.83
CA SER A 205 12.87 -9.87 28.52
C SER A 205 13.08 -9.45 27.07
N THR A 206 12.06 -9.64 26.20
CA THR A 206 12.15 -9.39 24.76
C THR A 206 11.11 -8.37 24.33
N ASN A 207 11.50 -7.47 23.45
CA ASN A 207 10.58 -6.51 22.83
C ASN A 207 9.58 -7.22 21.91
N ASN A 208 8.38 -6.68 21.83
CA ASN A 208 7.37 -7.16 20.90
C ASN A 208 7.80 -6.94 19.46
N LYS A 209 7.43 -7.86 18.59
CA LYS A 209 7.72 -7.80 17.15
C LYS A 209 6.44 -7.96 16.36
N ILE A 210 6.25 -7.09 15.37
CA ILE A 210 5.19 -7.20 14.37
C ILE A 210 5.83 -7.52 13.04
N LYS A 211 5.25 -8.50 12.35
CA LYS A 211 5.56 -8.83 10.97
C LYS A 211 4.25 -8.83 10.18
N ALA A 212 4.16 -8.01 9.13
CA ALA A 212 2.94 -7.90 8.34
C ALA A 212 3.25 -7.78 6.86
N ASP A 213 2.40 -8.37 6.04
CA ASP A 213 2.36 -8.23 4.59
C ASP A 213 1.22 -7.27 4.24
N LEU A 214 1.44 -6.42 3.25
CA LEU A 214 0.52 -5.38 2.80
C LEU A 214 0.35 -5.46 1.29
N ASP A 215 -0.90 -5.50 0.84
CA ASP A 215 -1.28 -5.51 -0.57
C ASP A 215 -2.30 -4.41 -0.86
N VAL A 216 -2.22 -3.79 -2.03
CA VAL A 216 -3.21 -2.80 -2.47
C VAL A 216 -3.66 -3.09 -3.89
N THR A 217 -4.97 -3.22 -4.08
CA THR A 217 -5.62 -3.33 -5.39
C THR A 217 -6.38 -2.04 -5.68
N GLN A 218 -6.17 -1.44 -6.86
CA GLN A 218 -6.84 -0.19 -7.24
C GLN A 218 -7.48 -0.28 -8.61
N ILE A 219 -8.60 0.45 -8.74
CA ILE A 219 -9.15 0.87 -10.03
C ILE A 219 -9.06 2.40 -10.05
N LYS A 220 -8.36 2.96 -11.05
CA LYS A 220 -7.99 4.37 -11.14
C LYS A 220 -8.52 4.98 -12.43
N LEU A 221 -9.11 6.17 -12.32
CA LEU A 221 -9.49 7.01 -13.46
C LEU A 221 -8.65 8.29 -13.41
N GLY A 222 -7.86 8.52 -14.45
CA GLY A 222 -7.00 9.68 -14.59
C GLY A 222 -7.47 10.61 -15.71
N LEU A 223 -7.24 11.91 -15.50
CA LEU A 223 -7.37 12.97 -16.51
C LEU A 223 -6.07 13.76 -16.53
N GLY A 224 -5.53 13.97 -17.72
CA GLY A 224 -4.28 14.69 -17.91
C GLY A 224 -4.29 15.65 -19.09
N MET A 225 -3.27 16.51 -19.10
CA MET A 225 -3.00 17.45 -20.18
C MET A 225 -1.61 17.16 -20.75
N LYS A 226 -1.50 17.23 -22.09
CA LYS A 226 -0.26 17.05 -22.85
C LYS A 226 0.33 18.40 -23.25
N PHE A 227 1.67 18.42 -23.34
CA PHE A 227 2.48 19.59 -23.75
C PHE A 227 3.45 19.24 -24.87
#